data_cb4811fb3893871c01397a5d67673bc9
#
_entry.id   cb4811fb3893871c01397a5d67673bc9
#
_cell.length_a   1.000
_cell.length_b   1.000
_cell.length_c   1.000
_cell.angle_alpha   90.00
_cell.angle_beta   90.00
_cell.angle_gamma   90.00
#
_symmetry.space_group_name_H-M   'P 1'
#
loop_
_entity.id
_entity.type
_entity.pdbx_description
1 polymer ?
#
loop_
_entity_poly.entity_id
_entity_poly.type
_entity_poly.pdbx_seq_one_letter_code
_entity_poly.pdbx_strand_id
1 'polypeptide(L)'
;MKITLGVAVAALAIGGLHYYKNADSKVQNIEETEEVAKVNPVGPSFNADSAYAFTKAQCDFGPRDMNSRGHDLCGEWIVSKFMEYGCKVTTQTATLAGYDGTKLRSRNIMASINPEATTRILLCAHWDSRPWADNDPDSANWRKPILAANDAASGVAVMLELARIIRKSKDEKAFNKQLGIDFVCFDAEDWGTPQWADVADNADSWALGAQYWSKNLPQGYEARYGILLDMVGGVGAKFYREGMSMQYAPEIV
;
A
#
# COMPACT_ATOMS: atom_id res chain seq x y z
N MET A 1 -11.22 -0.31 -23.64
CA MET A 1 -9.78 -0.03 -23.52
C MET A 1 -9.33 -0.77 -22.26
N LYS A 2 -8.60 -1.87 -22.41
CA LYS A 2 -8.13 -2.67 -21.26
C LYS A 2 -6.91 -1.98 -20.70
N ILE A 3 -7.07 -1.20 -19.65
CA ILE A 3 -5.95 -0.62 -18.90
C ILE A 3 -5.41 -1.73 -18.02
N THR A 4 -4.18 -2.14 -18.28
CA THR A 4 -3.47 -3.12 -17.48
C THR A 4 -3.08 -2.45 -16.15
N LEU A 5 -3.86 -2.69 -15.10
CA LEU A 5 -3.69 -2.14 -13.74
C LEU A 5 -2.24 -2.33 -13.20
N GLY A 6 -1.55 -3.36 -13.69
CA GLY A 6 -0.20 -3.70 -13.23
C GLY A 6 0.90 -2.69 -13.58
N VAL A 7 0.73 -1.91 -14.64
CA VAL A 7 1.75 -0.90 -15.03
C VAL A 7 1.66 0.34 -14.14
N ALA A 8 0.48 0.70 -13.67
CA ALA A 8 0.29 1.87 -12.83
C ALA A 8 0.86 1.68 -11.41
N VAL A 9 0.72 0.48 -10.82
CA VAL A 9 1.21 0.19 -9.45
C VAL A 9 2.74 0.16 -9.40
N ALA A 10 3.41 -0.42 -10.40
CA ALA A 10 4.88 -0.45 -10.45
C ALA A 10 5.48 0.94 -10.75
N ALA A 11 4.81 1.76 -11.55
CA ALA A 11 5.28 3.10 -11.90
C ALA A 11 5.20 4.09 -10.71
N LEU A 12 4.25 3.91 -9.78
CA LEU A 12 4.08 4.80 -8.64
C LEU A 12 5.23 4.70 -7.63
N ALA A 13 5.72 3.49 -7.35
CA ALA A 13 6.87 3.29 -6.47
C ALA A 13 8.18 3.89 -7.05
N ILE A 14 8.34 3.86 -8.37
CA ILE A 14 9.55 4.35 -9.06
C ILE A 14 9.52 5.86 -9.28
N GLY A 15 8.35 6.42 -9.61
CA GLY A 15 8.17 7.85 -9.84
C GLY A 15 8.45 8.68 -8.59
N GLY A 16 8.08 8.19 -7.42
CA GLY A 16 8.30 8.85 -6.14
C GLY A 16 9.79 9.04 -5.82
N LEU A 17 10.61 8.02 -6.00
CA LEU A 17 12.05 8.08 -5.72
C LEU A 17 12.83 8.98 -6.72
N HIS A 18 12.45 8.93 -7.99
CA HIS A 18 13.11 9.76 -9.02
C HIS A 18 12.74 11.24 -8.91
N TYR A 19 11.50 11.53 -8.49
CA TYR A 19 11.05 12.89 -8.25
C TYR A 19 11.76 13.53 -7.06
N TYR A 20 12.00 12.76 -5.99
CA TYR A 20 12.68 13.26 -4.80
C TYR A 20 14.17 13.62 -5.04
N LYS A 21 14.85 12.89 -5.91
CA LYS A 21 16.27 13.16 -6.26
C LYS A 21 16.45 14.37 -7.17
N ASN A 22 15.43 14.81 -7.91
CA ASN A 22 15.50 15.91 -8.87
C ASN A 22 14.79 17.19 -8.42
N ALA A 23 14.21 17.22 -7.21
CA ALA A 23 13.40 18.35 -6.73
C ALA A 23 14.21 19.59 -6.30
N ASP A 24 15.55 19.52 -6.25
CA ASP A 24 16.41 20.65 -5.86
C ASP A 24 16.61 21.72 -6.95
N SER A 25 15.98 21.61 -8.10
CA SER A 25 16.05 22.64 -9.13
C SER A 25 14.67 23.06 -9.64
N LYS A 26 14.20 24.21 -9.11
CA LYS A 26 13.02 24.98 -9.54
C LYS A 26 11.68 24.60 -8.94
N VAL A 27 11.50 24.87 -7.66
CA VAL A 27 10.16 25.16 -7.11
C VAL A 27 9.78 26.57 -7.58
N GLN A 28 9.02 26.70 -8.64
CA GLN A 28 8.21 27.89 -8.86
C GLN A 28 7.04 27.80 -7.90
N ASN A 29 6.91 28.79 -7.02
CA ASN A 29 5.76 28.98 -6.16
C ASN A 29 4.52 29.18 -7.04
N ILE A 30 3.75 28.13 -7.23
CA ILE A 30 2.37 28.24 -7.68
C ILE A 30 1.54 28.18 -6.38
N GLU A 31 1.26 29.32 -5.81
CA GLU A 31 0.16 29.48 -4.85
C GLU A 31 -1.15 29.38 -5.63
N GLU A 32 -1.56 28.17 -5.99
CA GLU A 32 -2.95 27.92 -6.31
C GLU A 32 -3.67 27.61 -4.99
N THR A 33 -4.33 28.62 -4.43
CA THR A 33 -5.38 28.45 -3.43
C THR A 33 -6.59 27.82 -4.11
N GLU A 34 -6.54 26.52 -4.43
CA GLU A 34 -7.78 25.80 -4.68
C GLU A 34 -8.56 25.72 -3.38
N GLU A 35 -9.69 26.41 -3.31
CA GLU A 35 -10.70 26.20 -2.29
C GLU A 35 -11.09 24.73 -2.33
N VAL A 36 -10.54 23.92 -1.40
CA VAL A 36 -10.96 22.54 -1.22
C VAL A 36 -12.45 22.58 -0.88
N ALA A 37 -13.29 22.20 -1.83
CA ALA A 37 -14.71 22.09 -1.61
C ALA A 37 -14.93 21.27 -0.33
N LYS A 38 -15.62 21.85 0.66
CA LYS A 38 -15.97 21.14 1.89
C LYS A 38 -16.89 19.99 1.53
N VAL A 39 -16.30 18.84 1.25
CA VAL A 39 -17.07 17.61 1.09
C VAL A 39 -17.57 17.22 2.47
N ASN A 40 -18.86 17.25 2.68
CA ASN A 40 -19.46 16.67 3.87
C ASN A 40 -19.35 15.15 3.74
N PRO A 41 -18.56 14.47 4.60
CA PRO A 41 -18.41 13.02 4.49
C PRO A 41 -19.77 12.35 4.71
N VAL A 42 -20.13 11.46 3.79
CA VAL A 42 -21.34 10.63 3.88
C VAL A 42 -20.90 9.26 4.36
N GLY A 43 -21.25 8.89 5.57
CA GLY A 43 -20.90 7.58 6.12
C GLY A 43 -20.38 7.64 7.56
N PRO A 44 -19.98 6.49 8.13
CA PRO A 44 -19.43 6.43 9.48
C PRO A 44 -18.10 7.18 9.56
N SER A 45 -17.86 7.84 10.70
CA SER A 45 -16.63 8.58 10.94
C SER A 45 -15.42 7.62 11.01
N PHE A 46 -14.34 7.99 10.33
CA PHE A 46 -13.05 7.32 10.45
C PHE A 46 -12.47 7.58 11.84
N ASN A 47 -11.92 6.55 12.49
CA ASN A 47 -11.29 6.67 13.79
C ASN A 47 -9.77 6.62 13.67
N ALA A 48 -9.14 7.78 13.78
CA ALA A 48 -7.68 7.91 13.67
C ALA A 48 -6.93 7.17 14.78
N ASP A 49 -7.47 7.11 16.01
CA ASP A 49 -6.84 6.39 17.13
C ASP A 49 -6.82 4.87 16.86
N SER A 50 -7.89 4.35 16.25
CA SER A 50 -7.92 2.93 15.84
C SER A 50 -6.89 2.65 14.74
N ALA A 51 -6.78 3.52 13.74
CA ALA A 51 -5.77 3.37 12.68
C ALA A 51 -4.34 3.45 13.26
N TYR A 52 -4.10 4.38 14.17
CA TYR A 52 -2.82 4.46 14.88
C TYR A 52 -2.52 3.19 15.69
N ALA A 53 -3.52 2.65 16.39
CA ALA A 53 -3.37 1.40 17.13
C ALA A 53 -3.04 0.21 16.19
N PHE A 54 -3.62 0.16 14.99
CA PHE A 54 -3.27 -0.85 13.98
C PHE A 54 -1.85 -0.68 13.43
N THR A 55 -1.40 0.56 13.22
CA THR A 55 -0.01 0.84 12.85
C THR A 55 0.94 0.35 13.93
N LYS A 56 0.67 0.73 15.20
CA LYS A 56 1.47 0.28 16.33
C LYS A 56 1.52 -1.25 16.44
N ALA A 57 0.38 -1.92 16.31
CA ALA A 57 0.31 -3.37 16.42
C ALA A 57 1.17 -4.08 15.35
N GLN A 58 1.25 -3.55 14.12
CA GLN A 58 2.15 -4.06 13.10
C GLN A 58 3.62 -3.87 13.50
N CYS A 59 3.96 -2.72 14.06
CA CYS A 59 5.33 -2.43 14.53
C CYS A 59 5.74 -3.27 15.74
N ASP A 60 4.78 -3.67 16.59
CA ASP A 60 5.04 -4.51 17.78
C ASP A 60 5.53 -5.94 17.41
N PHE A 61 5.35 -6.40 16.16
CA PHE A 61 5.97 -7.62 15.65
C PHE A 61 7.46 -7.45 15.32
N GLY A 62 7.97 -6.22 15.35
CA GLY A 62 9.29 -5.85 14.87
C GLY A 62 9.30 -5.53 13.38
N PRO A 63 10.49 -5.41 12.78
CA PRO A 63 10.63 -5.29 11.34
C PRO A 63 9.93 -6.42 10.60
N ARG A 64 9.25 -6.05 9.52
CA ARG A 64 8.50 -7.01 8.68
C ARG A 64 9.25 -7.25 7.36
N ASP A 65 10.58 -7.20 7.44
CA ASP A 65 11.44 -7.49 6.30
C ASP A 65 11.25 -8.93 5.83
N MET A 66 11.37 -9.12 4.54
CA MET A 66 11.12 -10.39 3.88
C MET A 66 11.86 -11.56 4.53
N ASN A 67 11.19 -12.69 4.68
CA ASN A 67 11.68 -13.91 5.30
C ASN A 67 11.89 -13.85 6.82
N SER A 68 11.65 -12.71 7.49
CA SER A 68 11.78 -12.59 8.93
C SER A 68 10.60 -13.22 9.69
N ARG A 69 10.80 -13.48 10.97
CA ARG A 69 9.71 -13.92 11.85
C ARG A 69 8.65 -12.83 12.05
N GLY A 70 9.09 -11.56 12.13
CA GLY A 70 8.18 -10.42 12.24
C GLY A 70 7.22 -10.35 11.05
N HIS A 71 7.75 -10.56 9.85
CA HIS A 71 6.98 -10.66 8.63
C HIS A 71 5.94 -11.79 8.70
N ASP A 72 6.35 -13.03 9.01
CA ASP A 72 5.43 -14.16 9.08
C ASP A 72 4.28 -13.91 10.07
N LEU A 73 4.58 -13.44 11.29
CA LEU A 73 3.60 -13.19 12.34
C LEU A 73 2.67 -12.01 12.03
N CYS A 74 3.21 -10.93 11.50
CA CYS A 74 2.40 -9.77 11.13
C CYS A 74 1.44 -10.11 9.99
N GLY A 75 1.88 -10.86 8.98
CA GLY A 75 1.01 -11.32 7.90
C GLY A 75 -0.16 -12.17 8.40
N GLU A 76 0.07 -13.11 9.35
CA GLU A 76 -1.02 -13.87 9.99
C GLU A 76 -1.98 -12.94 10.75
N TRP A 77 -1.45 -11.94 11.43
CA TRP A 77 -2.27 -10.98 12.16
C TRP A 77 -3.14 -10.14 11.21
N ILE A 78 -2.58 -9.64 10.10
CA ILE A 78 -3.34 -8.88 9.08
C ILE A 78 -4.48 -9.73 8.54
N VAL A 79 -4.21 -10.99 8.17
CA VAL A 79 -5.24 -11.95 7.72
C VAL A 79 -6.34 -12.09 8.77
N SER A 80 -5.96 -12.31 10.04
CA SER A 80 -6.92 -12.49 11.13
C SER A 80 -7.81 -11.27 11.35
N LYS A 81 -7.25 -10.06 11.21
CA LYS A 81 -8.00 -8.80 11.36
C LYS A 81 -9.02 -8.59 10.24
N PHE A 82 -8.64 -8.81 8.99
CA PHE A 82 -9.61 -8.73 7.90
C PHE A 82 -10.72 -9.77 8.04
N MET A 83 -10.40 -10.99 8.48
CA MET A 83 -11.42 -12.01 8.76
C MET A 83 -12.35 -11.60 9.93
N GLU A 84 -11.81 -11.03 11.02
CA GLU A 84 -12.57 -10.48 12.15
C GLU A 84 -13.57 -9.41 11.66
N TYR A 85 -13.18 -8.60 10.67
CA TYR A 85 -14.06 -7.58 10.09
C TYR A 85 -14.96 -8.09 8.97
N GLY A 86 -15.04 -9.41 8.81
CA GLY A 86 -15.98 -10.08 7.93
C GLY A 86 -15.62 -10.06 6.47
N CYS A 87 -14.36 -9.78 6.14
CA CYS A 87 -13.86 -9.90 4.77
C CYS A 87 -13.66 -11.38 4.39
N LYS A 88 -13.90 -11.72 3.13
CA LYS A 88 -13.41 -12.95 2.54
C LYS A 88 -11.94 -12.77 2.23
N VAL A 89 -11.07 -13.50 2.91
CA VAL A 89 -9.61 -13.37 2.76
C VAL A 89 -9.04 -14.52 1.94
N THR A 90 -8.16 -14.19 1.00
CA THR A 90 -7.32 -15.12 0.25
C THR A 90 -5.89 -14.62 0.24
N THR A 91 -4.93 -15.54 0.05
CA THR A 91 -3.52 -15.20 -0.06
C THR A 91 -2.95 -15.71 -1.36
N GLN A 92 -2.07 -14.93 -1.97
CA GLN A 92 -1.33 -15.31 -3.16
C GLN A 92 0.15 -15.41 -2.80
N THR A 93 0.69 -16.63 -2.78
CA THR A 93 2.08 -16.89 -2.38
C THR A 93 2.96 -17.14 -3.60
N ALA A 94 4.19 -16.64 -3.52
CA ALA A 94 5.20 -16.85 -4.54
C ALA A 94 6.60 -16.84 -3.92
N THR A 95 7.56 -17.45 -4.62
CA THR A 95 8.98 -17.20 -4.36
C THR A 95 9.50 -16.24 -5.40
N LEU A 96 9.80 -15.02 -4.97
CA LEU A 96 10.29 -13.94 -5.83
C LEU A 96 11.80 -13.82 -5.70
N ALA A 97 12.45 -13.18 -6.66
CA ALA A 97 13.88 -12.91 -6.63
C ALA A 97 14.11 -11.43 -6.31
N GLY A 98 14.82 -11.15 -5.22
CA GLY A 98 15.28 -9.81 -4.89
C GLY A 98 16.36 -9.32 -5.88
N TYR A 99 16.76 -8.04 -5.77
CA TYR A 99 17.78 -7.42 -6.64
C TYR A 99 19.10 -8.19 -6.66
N ASP A 100 19.44 -8.88 -5.57
CA ASP A 100 20.66 -9.65 -5.35
C ASP A 100 20.48 -11.16 -5.60
N GLY A 101 19.33 -11.59 -6.12
CA GLY A 101 18.97 -12.98 -6.32
C GLY A 101 18.47 -13.70 -5.06
N THR A 102 18.36 -13.00 -3.92
CA THR A 102 17.77 -13.56 -2.69
C THR A 102 16.35 -14.06 -2.98
N LYS A 103 16.05 -15.27 -2.52
CA LYS A 103 14.71 -15.85 -2.64
C LYS A 103 13.81 -15.31 -1.54
N LEU A 104 12.78 -14.58 -1.92
CA LEU A 104 11.81 -13.93 -1.06
C LEU A 104 10.53 -14.75 -1.03
N ARG A 105 10.11 -15.21 0.16
CA ARG A 105 8.83 -15.91 0.36
C ARG A 105 7.72 -14.88 0.45
N SER A 106 7.17 -14.51 -0.69
CA SER A 106 6.15 -13.46 -0.79
C SER A 106 4.74 -14.01 -0.56
N ARG A 107 3.91 -13.19 0.10
CA ARG A 107 2.51 -13.44 0.38
C ARG A 107 1.68 -12.15 0.24
N ASN A 108 1.11 -11.92 -0.94
CA ASN A 108 0.06 -10.91 -1.08
C ASN A 108 -1.20 -11.35 -0.34
N ILE A 109 -1.83 -10.44 0.39
CA ILE A 109 -3.07 -10.70 1.15
C ILE A 109 -4.19 -9.93 0.49
N MET A 110 -5.25 -10.63 0.09
CA MET A 110 -6.44 -10.05 -0.54
C MET A 110 -7.63 -10.25 0.38
N ALA A 111 -8.32 -9.15 0.74
CA ALA A 111 -9.50 -9.17 1.58
C ALA A 111 -10.65 -8.46 0.88
N SER A 112 -11.79 -9.14 0.72
CA SER A 112 -12.93 -8.64 -0.07
C SER A 112 -14.16 -8.45 0.78
N ILE A 113 -14.78 -7.28 0.70
CA ILE A 113 -16.16 -7.02 1.13
C ILE A 113 -17.06 -7.16 -0.10
N ASN A 114 -18.21 -7.82 0.05
CA ASN A 114 -19.13 -8.17 -1.05
C ASN A 114 -18.38 -8.80 -2.24
N PRO A 115 -17.78 -9.98 -2.06
CA PRO A 115 -16.96 -10.60 -3.09
C PRO A 115 -17.72 -10.94 -4.38
N GLU A 116 -19.07 -11.05 -4.30
CA GLU A 116 -19.94 -11.36 -5.45
C GLU A 116 -20.39 -10.10 -6.23
N ALA A 117 -20.04 -8.89 -5.75
CA ALA A 117 -20.38 -7.66 -6.44
C ALA A 117 -19.57 -7.52 -7.75
N THR A 118 -20.26 -7.10 -8.81
CA THR A 118 -19.66 -6.91 -10.13
C THR A 118 -18.96 -5.58 -10.31
N THR A 119 -19.40 -4.55 -9.58
CA THR A 119 -18.72 -3.25 -9.53
C THR A 119 -17.80 -3.24 -8.32
N ARG A 120 -16.50 -3.11 -8.54
CA ARG A 120 -15.48 -3.21 -7.48
C ARG A 120 -14.55 -2.00 -7.50
N ILE A 121 -14.10 -1.61 -6.32
CA ILE A 121 -12.98 -0.68 -6.14
C ILE A 121 -11.86 -1.39 -5.38
N LEU A 122 -10.63 -1.00 -5.66
CA LEU A 122 -9.44 -1.55 -5.04
C LEU A 122 -8.79 -0.51 -4.12
N LEU A 123 -8.51 -0.89 -2.88
CA LEU A 123 -7.57 -0.17 -2.03
C LEU A 123 -6.36 -1.07 -1.83
N CYS A 124 -5.17 -0.50 -1.94
CA CYS A 124 -3.96 -1.29 -1.75
C CYS A 124 -2.88 -0.51 -0.99
N ALA A 125 -2.00 -1.24 -0.34
CA ALA A 125 -0.81 -0.78 0.34
C ALA A 125 0.20 -1.92 0.35
N HIS A 126 1.49 -1.65 0.52
CA HIS A 126 2.40 -2.73 0.88
C HIS A 126 2.41 -2.95 2.39
N TRP A 127 2.90 -4.11 2.86
CA TRP A 127 2.90 -4.45 4.27
C TRP A 127 4.25 -4.93 4.80
N ASP A 128 5.17 -5.28 3.91
CA ASP A 128 6.56 -5.57 4.25
C ASP A 128 7.30 -4.29 4.68
N SER A 129 8.49 -4.44 5.17
CA SER A 129 9.37 -3.33 5.53
C SER A 129 10.74 -3.48 4.91
N ARG A 130 11.39 -2.34 4.67
CA ARG A 130 12.74 -2.32 4.14
C ARG A 130 13.72 -3.02 5.08
N PRO A 131 14.55 -3.97 4.57
CA PRO A 131 15.47 -4.73 5.39
C PRO A 131 16.73 -3.94 5.79
N TRP A 132 16.82 -2.70 5.36
CA TRP A 132 17.94 -1.82 5.64
C TRP A 132 17.52 -0.36 5.76
N ALA A 133 18.20 0.37 6.65
CA ALA A 133 18.00 1.80 6.87
C ALA A 133 18.99 2.62 6.02
N ASP A 134 19.02 2.38 4.72
CA ASP A 134 20.04 2.94 3.81
C ASP A 134 19.90 4.44 3.54
N ASN A 135 18.84 5.06 4.04
CA ASN A 135 18.64 6.51 4.08
C ASN A 135 18.96 7.13 5.45
N ASP A 136 19.41 6.34 6.46
CA ASP A 136 19.81 6.87 7.76
C ASP A 136 21.07 7.75 7.60
N PRO A 137 21.11 8.93 8.22
CA PRO A 137 22.30 9.79 8.18
C PRO A 137 23.55 9.13 8.75
N ASP A 138 23.38 8.18 9.70
CA ASP A 138 24.48 7.35 10.22
C ASP A 138 24.58 6.02 9.46
N SER A 139 25.63 5.90 8.66
CA SER A 139 25.90 4.69 7.87
C SER A 139 26.06 3.41 8.72
N ALA A 140 26.33 3.52 10.02
CA ALA A 140 26.36 2.38 10.94
C ALA A 140 24.98 1.71 11.12
N ASN A 141 23.91 2.40 10.76
CA ASN A 141 22.54 1.89 10.78
C ASN A 141 22.10 1.23 9.46
N TRP A 142 22.76 1.53 8.37
CA TRP A 142 22.29 1.18 7.02
C TRP A 142 21.91 -0.29 6.83
N ARG A 143 22.60 -1.21 7.50
CA ARG A 143 22.33 -2.65 7.40
C ARG A 143 21.34 -3.19 8.44
N LYS A 144 20.64 -2.30 9.13
CA LYS A 144 19.62 -2.67 10.11
C LYS A 144 18.24 -2.55 9.48
N PRO A 145 17.32 -3.50 9.71
CA PRO A 145 15.96 -3.38 9.24
C PRO A 145 15.22 -2.27 9.97
N ILE A 146 14.23 -1.66 9.29
CA ILE A 146 13.42 -0.57 9.86
C ILE A 146 12.05 -1.07 10.35
N LEU A 147 11.45 -0.35 11.31
CA LEU A 147 10.10 -0.66 11.80
C LEU A 147 9.00 -0.27 10.82
N ALA A 148 9.27 0.61 9.88
CA ALA A 148 8.36 0.96 8.79
C ALA A 148 6.93 1.31 9.26
N ALA A 149 6.80 2.22 10.23
CA ALA A 149 5.50 2.62 10.77
C ALA A 149 4.67 3.43 9.75
N ASN A 150 5.32 4.35 9.02
CA ASN A 150 4.67 5.13 7.98
C ASN A 150 4.67 4.38 6.64
N ASP A 151 5.79 3.84 6.27
CA ASP A 151 6.11 3.09 5.07
C ASP A 151 6.33 1.61 5.43
N ALA A 152 5.34 0.73 5.43
CA ALA A 152 3.98 0.84 4.89
C ALA A 152 2.85 0.55 5.90
N ALA A 153 3.15 0.42 7.22
CA ALA A 153 2.11 0.03 8.17
C ALA A 153 0.94 1.02 8.21
N SER A 154 1.16 2.30 7.86
CA SER A 154 0.11 3.32 7.86
C SER A 154 -0.98 3.04 6.81
N GLY A 155 -0.62 2.65 5.60
CA GLY A 155 -1.58 2.32 4.54
C GLY A 155 -2.45 1.12 4.90
N VAL A 156 -1.82 0.04 5.40
CA VAL A 156 -2.54 -1.15 5.88
C VAL A 156 -3.47 -0.81 7.05
N ALA A 157 -3.04 0.06 7.98
CA ALA A 157 -3.85 0.49 9.11
C ALA A 157 -5.11 1.24 8.68
N VAL A 158 -5.01 2.09 7.66
CA VAL A 158 -6.19 2.76 7.06
C VAL A 158 -7.16 1.73 6.47
N MET A 159 -6.65 0.75 5.73
CA MET A 159 -7.50 -0.31 5.16
C MET A 159 -8.19 -1.15 6.23
N LEU A 160 -7.50 -1.50 7.32
CA LEU A 160 -8.08 -2.23 8.45
C LEU A 160 -9.17 -1.41 9.16
N GLU A 161 -8.95 -0.09 9.35
CA GLU A 161 -9.96 0.77 9.95
C GLU A 161 -11.18 0.90 9.05
N LEU A 162 -11.02 1.04 7.74
CA LEU A 162 -12.13 1.05 6.79
C LEU A 162 -12.92 -0.27 6.85
N ALA A 163 -12.26 -1.41 6.85
CA ALA A 163 -12.93 -2.71 6.99
C ALA A 163 -13.72 -2.79 8.32
N ARG A 164 -13.12 -2.32 9.43
CA ARG A 164 -13.74 -2.29 10.75
C ARG A 164 -15.00 -1.42 10.81
N ILE A 165 -14.95 -0.21 10.27
CA ILE A 165 -16.10 0.71 10.32
C ILE A 165 -17.21 0.23 9.39
N ILE A 166 -16.91 -0.31 8.22
CA ILE A 166 -17.90 -0.91 7.32
C ILE A 166 -18.59 -2.08 8.01
N ARG A 167 -17.84 -2.98 8.67
CA ARG A 167 -18.40 -4.10 9.42
C ARG A 167 -19.32 -3.66 10.57
N LYS A 168 -18.95 -2.58 11.27
CA LYS A 168 -19.75 -2.02 12.39
C LYS A 168 -20.96 -1.23 11.92
N SER A 169 -20.95 -0.72 10.71
CA SER A 169 -22.08 -0.02 10.13
C SER A 169 -23.20 -1.02 9.86
N LYS A 170 -24.15 -1.11 10.78
CA LYS A 170 -25.37 -1.94 10.63
C LYS A 170 -26.37 -1.27 9.70
N ASP A 171 -26.13 -0.04 9.30
CA ASP A 171 -27.02 0.68 8.40
C ASP A 171 -26.81 0.16 6.97
N GLU A 172 -27.69 -0.78 6.60
CA GLU A 172 -27.70 -1.36 5.25
C GLU A 172 -27.94 -0.32 4.14
N LYS A 173 -28.40 0.87 4.50
CA LYS A 173 -28.60 1.98 3.55
C LYS A 173 -27.33 2.77 3.32
N ALA A 174 -26.38 2.76 4.28
CA ALA A 174 -25.13 3.51 4.17
C ALA A 174 -24.09 2.81 3.28
N PHE A 175 -24.22 1.51 3.07
CA PHE A 175 -23.31 0.75 2.21
C PHE A 175 -24.05 0.17 1.00
N ASN A 176 -23.61 0.54 -0.20
CA ASN A 176 -24.18 0.02 -1.43
C ASN A 176 -23.80 -1.47 -1.60
N LYS A 177 -24.76 -2.36 -1.42
CA LYS A 177 -24.56 -3.83 -1.57
C LYS A 177 -24.12 -4.25 -2.98
N GLN A 178 -24.27 -3.40 -3.98
CA GLN A 178 -23.80 -3.66 -5.34
C GLN A 178 -22.32 -3.33 -5.53
N LEU A 179 -21.71 -2.63 -4.55
CA LEU A 179 -20.30 -2.28 -4.56
C LEU A 179 -19.49 -3.31 -3.79
N GLY A 180 -18.46 -3.86 -4.44
CA GLY A 180 -17.41 -4.63 -3.81
C GLY A 180 -16.21 -3.76 -3.47
N ILE A 181 -15.56 -4.04 -2.35
CA ILE A 181 -14.31 -3.41 -1.97
C ILE A 181 -13.27 -4.50 -1.79
N ASP A 182 -12.15 -4.36 -2.46
CA ASP A 182 -10.99 -5.21 -2.29
C ASP A 182 -9.87 -4.44 -1.61
N PHE A 183 -9.35 -5.02 -0.55
CA PHE A 183 -8.12 -4.58 0.09
C PHE A 183 -7.01 -5.53 -0.32
N VAL A 184 -5.94 -5.01 -0.90
CA VAL A 184 -4.78 -5.83 -1.28
C VAL A 184 -3.55 -5.30 -0.56
N CYS A 185 -3.00 -6.13 0.34
CA CYS A 185 -1.71 -5.85 0.96
C CYS A 185 -0.64 -6.52 0.12
N PHE A 186 0.14 -5.74 -0.61
CA PHE A 186 1.27 -6.22 -1.42
C PHE A 186 2.47 -6.53 -0.54
N ASP A 187 3.21 -7.54 -0.92
CA ASP A 187 4.41 -8.01 -0.24
C ASP A 187 5.65 -7.77 -1.10
N ALA A 188 6.83 -7.81 -0.51
CA ALA A 188 8.10 -7.64 -1.21
C ALA A 188 8.13 -6.37 -2.08
N GLU A 189 7.60 -5.27 -1.56
CA GLU A 189 7.67 -3.97 -2.20
C GLU A 189 9.07 -3.39 -2.05
N ASP A 190 9.62 -3.45 -0.84
CA ASP A 190 10.72 -2.62 -0.38
C ASP A 190 12.07 -3.35 -0.32
N TRP A 191 12.21 -4.44 -1.11
CA TRP A 191 13.47 -5.17 -1.29
C TRP A 191 14.27 -4.65 -2.51
N GLY A 192 14.13 -3.38 -2.86
CA GLY A 192 14.86 -2.76 -3.97
C GLY A 192 16.34 -2.55 -3.67
N THR A 193 17.10 -2.16 -4.68
CA THR A 193 18.54 -1.95 -4.60
C THR A 193 18.93 -0.95 -3.51
N PRO A 194 19.76 -1.32 -2.51
CA PRO A 194 20.18 -0.39 -1.46
C PRO A 194 21.23 0.60 -1.97
N GLN A 195 21.34 1.75 -1.30
CA GLN A 195 22.25 2.83 -1.73
C GLN A 195 23.73 2.47 -1.75
N TRP A 196 24.15 1.44 -0.99
CA TRP A 196 25.55 0.99 -1.00
C TRP A 196 25.87 -0.08 -2.06
N ALA A 197 24.87 -0.54 -2.80
CA ALA A 197 25.10 -1.57 -3.81
C ALA A 197 25.86 -0.98 -5.00
N ASP A 198 26.90 -1.70 -5.43
CA ASP A 198 27.67 -1.35 -6.62
C ASP A 198 27.00 -1.86 -7.90
N VAL A 199 25.69 -1.63 -8.00
CA VAL A 199 24.87 -1.96 -9.15
C VAL A 199 23.90 -0.82 -9.40
N ALA A 200 23.55 -0.60 -10.66
CA ALA A 200 22.54 0.40 -11.00
C ALA A 200 21.20 -0.01 -10.39
N ASP A 201 20.49 0.98 -9.82
CA ASP A 201 19.12 0.77 -9.36
C ASP A 201 18.25 0.31 -10.54
N ASN A 202 17.55 -0.78 -10.32
CA ASN A 202 16.66 -1.38 -11.30
C ASN A 202 15.22 -1.27 -10.81
N ALA A 203 14.42 -0.53 -11.55
CA ALA A 203 13.00 -0.39 -11.28
C ALA A 203 12.25 -1.73 -11.10
N ASP A 204 12.66 -2.76 -11.84
CA ASP A 204 12.05 -4.09 -11.77
C ASP A 204 12.37 -4.84 -10.47
N SER A 205 13.28 -4.32 -9.63
CA SER A 205 13.61 -4.92 -8.32
C SER A 205 12.71 -4.46 -7.18
N TRP A 206 11.82 -3.50 -7.43
CA TRP A 206 10.87 -2.95 -6.47
C TRP A 206 9.45 -3.48 -6.71
N ALA A 207 8.59 -3.35 -5.71
CA ALA A 207 7.18 -3.72 -5.79
C ALA A 207 6.93 -5.14 -6.35
N LEU A 208 7.78 -6.11 -6.00
CA LEU A 208 7.80 -7.43 -6.60
C LEU A 208 6.48 -8.18 -6.42
N GLY A 209 5.83 -8.05 -5.25
CA GLY A 209 4.53 -8.67 -4.99
C GLY A 209 3.43 -8.07 -5.84
N ALA A 210 3.43 -6.76 -6.02
CA ALA A 210 2.47 -6.08 -6.91
C ALA A 210 2.69 -6.46 -8.37
N GLN A 211 3.95 -6.57 -8.81
CA GLN A 211 4.29 -7.07 -10.14
C GLN A 211 3.78 -8.51 -10.35
N TYR A 212 3.98 -9.38 -9.34
CA TYR A 212 3.51 -10.75 -9.41
C TYR A 212 1.98 -10.80 -9.45
N TRP A 213 1.30 -10.04 -8.60
CA TRP A 213 -0.15 -9.98 -8.56
C TRP A 213 -0.75 -9.52 -9.88
N SER A 214 -0.19 -8.47 -10.49
CA SER A 214 -0.68 -7.93 -11.77
C SER A 214 -0.58 -8.91 -12.93
N LYS A 215 0.43 -9.80 -12.90
CA LYS A 215 0.63 -10.85 -13.91
C LYS A 215 -0.21 -12.11 -13.64
N ASN A 216 -0.75 -12.24 -12.41
CA ASN A 216 -1.47 -13.43 -11.94
C ASN A 216 -2.78 -13.04 -11.26
N LEU A 217 -3.54 -12.13 -11.88
CA LEU A 217 -4.84 -11.71 -11.38
C LEU A 217 -5.81 -12.89 -11.30
N PRO A 218 -6.73 -12.93 -10.32
CA PRO A 218 -7.85 -13.87 -10.35
C PRO A 218 -8.60 -13.79 -11.69
N GLN A 219 -9.04 -14.94 -12.19
CA GLN A 219 -9.74 -14.98 -13.46
C GLN A 219 -10.96 -14.05 -13.47
N GLY A 220 -11.02 -13.13 -14.44
CA GLY A 220 -12.10 -12.18 -14.58
C GLY A 220 -12.09 -11.04 -13.54
N TYR A 221 -11.02 -10.89 -12.77
CA TYR A 221 -10.90 -9.78 -11.83
C TYR A 221 -10.83 -8.44 -12.57
N GLU A 222 -11.72 -7.53 -12.20
CA GLU A 222 -11.74 -6.17 -12.69
C GLU A 222 -12.15 -5.21 -11.57
N ALA A 223 -11.35 -4.17 -11.34
CA ALA A 223 -11.72 -3.05 -10.47
C ALA A 223 -11.94 -1.80 -11.33
N ARG A 224 -12.99 -1.03 -10.99
CA ARG A 224 -13.28 0.22 -11.69
C ARG A 224 -12.13 1.22 -11.58
N TYR A 225 -11.51 1.30 -10.40
CA TYR A 225 -10.29 2.03 -10.12
C TYR A 225 -9.62 1.47 -8.87
N GLY A 226 -8.35 1.84 -8.68
CA GLY A 226 -7.59 1.50 -7.48
C GLY A 226 -7.04 2.75 -6.79
N ILE A 227 -6.94 2.70 -5.47
CA ILE A 227 -6.29 3.72 -4.64
C ILE A 227 -5.15 3.05 -3.89
N LEU A 228 -3.93 3.50 -4.14
CA LEU A 228 -2.74 3.09 -3.39
C LEU A 228 -2.55 4.02 -2.19
N LEU A 229 -2.37 3.43 -1.01
CA LEU A 229 -2.11 4.12 0.25
C LEU A 229 -0.66 3.82 0.66
N ASP A 230 0.19 4.80 0.45
CA ASP A 230 1.60 4.70 0.80
C ASP A 230 2.03 5.94 1.58
N MET A 231 2.77 5.73 2.69
CA MET A 231 3.29 6.80 3.56
C MET A 231 2.22 7.80 4.03
N VAL A 232 1.01 7.33 4.37
CA VAL A 232 -0.15 8.20 4.68
C VAL A 232 -0.24 8.64 6.14
N GLY A 233 0.69 8.22 7.01
CA GLY A 233 0.68 8.47 8.46
C GLY A 233 1.70 9.47 8.95
N GLY A 234 2.40 10.18 8.09
CA GLY A 234 3.43 11.15 8.46
C GLY A 234 2.87 12.39 9.16
N VAL A 235 3.61 12.92 10.15
CA VAL A 235 3.23 14.17 10.82
C VAL A 235 3.27 15.33 9.83
N GLY A 236 2.16 16.06 9.70
CA GLY A 236 2.05 17.17 8.77
C GLY A 236 2.03 16.77 7.29
N ALA A 237 1.72 15.50 7.00
CA ALA A 237 1.62 15.01 5.63
C ALA A 237 0.68 15.88 4.79
N LYS A 238 1.13 16.20 3.59
CA LYS A 238 0.33 16.90 2.57
C LYS A 238 0.19 15.99 1.38
N PHE A 239 -1.04 15.83 0.90
CA PHE A 239 -1.32 15.00 -0.27
C PHE A 239 -1.51 15.92 -1.48
N TYR A 240 -0.77 15.63 -2.54
CA TYR A 240 -0.82 16.36 -3.78
C TYR A 240 -1.37 15.43 -4.88
N ARG A 241 -1.89 16.03 -5.94
CA ARG A 241 -2.28 15.26 -7.13
C ARG A 241 -1.03 14.65 -7.76
N GLU A 242 -0.97 13.33 -7.76
CA GLU A 242 0.17 12.59 -8.27
C GLU A 242 0.10 12.49 -9.81
N GLY A 243 1.26 12.67 -10.48
CA GLY A 243 1.32 12.83 -11.93
C GLY A 243 0.82 11.64 -12.73
N MET A 244 1.11 10.41 -12.30
CA MET A 244 0.64 9.20 -12.96
C MET A 244 -0.88 9.01 -12.76
N SER A 245 -1.38 9.35 -11.56
CA SER A 245 -2.82 9.34 -11.27
C SER A 245 -3.57 10.33 -12.14
N MET A 246 -3.03 11.53 -12.33
CA MET A 246 -3.59 12.53 -13.24
C MET A 246 -3.59 12.07 -14.70
N GLN A 247 -2.60 11.29 -15.11
CA GLN A 247 -2.49 10.77 -16.47
C GLN A 247 -3.45 9.62 -16.75
N TYR A 248 -3.62 8.69 -15.80
CA TYR A 248 -4.33 7.44 -16.03
C TYR A 248 -5.74 7.38 -15.43
N ALA A 249 -6.02 8.21 -14.44
CA ALA A 249 -7.31 8.24 -13.74
C ALA A 249 -7.74 9.67 -13.35
N PRO A 250 -7.72 10.63 -14.28
CA PRO A 250 -8.00 12.05 -13.96
C PRO A 250 -9.41 12.28 -13.41
N GLU A 251 -10.34 11.38 -13.70
CA GLU A 251 -11.71 11.46 -13.18
C GLU A 251 -11.86 11.00 -11.72
N ILE A 252 -10.80 10.43 -11.14
CA ILE A 252 -10.78 9.95 -9.74
C ILE A 252 -10.01 10.90 -8.84
N VAL A 253 -9.07 11.67 -9.38
CA VAL A 253 -8.16 12.61 -8.67
C VAL A 253 -8.74 14.05 -8.53
#